data_0b0de354d3dcb955348bec03aeb8acdf
#
_entry.id   0b0de354d3dcb955348bec03aeb8acdf
#
_cell.length_a   1.000
_cell.length_b   1.000
_cell.length_c   1.000
_cell.angle_alpha   90.00
_cell.angle_beta   90.00
_cell.angle_gamma   90.00
#
_symmetry.space_group_name_H-M   'P 1'
#
loop_
_entity.id
_entity.type
_entity.pdbx_description
1 polymer ?
#
loop_
_entity_poly.entity_id
_entity_poly.type
_entity_poly.pdbx_seq_one_letter_code
_entity_poly.pdbx_strand_id
1 'polypeptide(L)'
;DEPLSNLDASLRAATRLEIAKLHDNLPDTTMIYVTHDQVEAMTLADRIVVLNKGFIEQVGTPTTLYHKPLNLFVAKFIGTPAMNILPCRLKVPGVNSSSIEMGSKSIEVQFETVADQVGAEISLGLRPEHIVICDRKDALIYGKVEIVEALGEFTIIYVDCGLQVPLIAKLLGDLNISKGNCVGLNAEPQNMHLFDPKGKVYKRK
;
A
#
# COMPACT_ATOMS: atom_id res chain seq x y z
N ASP A 1 10.70 -13.12 20.62
CA ASP A 1 9.39 -12.51 20.38
C ASP A 1 9.47 -11.03 20.74
N GLU A 2 9.23 -10.14 19.77
CA GLU A 2 9.22 -8.68 19.89
C GLU A 2 10.39 -8.09 20.68
N PRO A 3 11.65 -8.43 20.38
CA PRO A 3 12.78 -8.14 21.25
C PRO A 3 13.09 -6.63 21.39
N LEU A 4 12.62 -5.77 20.47
CA LEU A 4 12.90 -4.34 20.46
C LEU A 4 11.70 -3.47 20.88
N SER A 5 10.57 -4.08 21.25
CA SER A 5 9.30 -3.36 21.52
C SER A 5 9.40 -2.33 22.66
N ASN A 6 10.26 -2.58 23.65
CA ASN A 6 10.42 -1.73 24.83
C ASN A 6 11.55 -0.69 24.71
N LEU A 7 12.20 -0.57 23.55
CA LEU A 7 13.28 0.38 23.33
C LEU A 7 12.78 1.71 22.76
N ASP A 8 13.46 2.78 23.11
CA ASP A 8 13.26 4.07 22.41
C ASP A 8 13.70 4.00 20.95
N ALA A 9 13.27 4.95 20.12
CA ALA A 9 13.48 4.94 18.67
C ALA A 9 14.96 4.92 18.27
N SER A 10 15.83 5.62 19.01
CA SER A 10 17.27 5.71 18.73
C SER A 10 17.96 4.37 19.01
N LEU A 11 17.71 3.83 20.20
CA LEU A 11 18.27 2.53 20.60
C LEU A 11 17.75 1.40 19.74
N ARG A 12 16.45 1.43 19.37
CA ARG A 12 15.83 0.46 18.46
C ARG A 12 16.53 0.45 17.08
N ALA A 13 16.80 1.63 16.51
CA ALA A 13 17.51 1.74 15.24
C ALA A 13 18.94 1.19 15.33
N ALA A 14 19.69 1.52 16.39
CA ALA A 14 21.04 1.02 16.63
C ALA A 14 21.06 -0.50 16.81
N THR A 15 20.17 -1.04 17.66
CA THR A 15 20.11 -2.49 17.93
C THR A 15 19.70 -3.27 16.67
N ARG A 16 18.78 -2.75 15.86
CA ARG A 16 18.41 -3.37 14.58
C ARG A 16 19.61 -3.52 13.66
N LEU A 17 20.48 -2.49 13.58
CA LEU A 17 21.71 -2.56 12.78
C LEU A 17 22.67 -3.64 13.30
N GLU A 18 22.80 -3.77 14.61
CA GLU A 18 23.67 -4.81 15.20
C GLU A 18 23.11 -6.21 14.97
N ILE A 19 21.78 -6.41 15.02
CA ILE A 19 21.14 -7.69 14.67
C ILE A 19 21.39 -8.04 13.20
N ALA A 20 21.28 -7.07 12.28
CA ALA A 20 21.57 -7.30 10.87
C ALA A 20 23.02 -7.76 10.66
N LYS A 21 23.99 -7.08 11.26
CA LYS A 21 25.41 -7.47 11.20
C LYS A 21 25.66 -8.85 11.80
N LEU A 22 24.99 -9.18 12.91
CA LEU A 22 25.10 -10.50 13.54
C LEU A 22 24.60 -11.60 12.60
N HIS A 23 23.46 -11.37 11.95
CA HIS A 23 22.91 -12.28 10.95
C HIS A 23 23.86 -12.50 9.78
N ASP A 24 24.43 -11.42 9.22
CA ASP A 24 25.39 -11.49 8.10
C ASP A 24 26.66 -12.28 8.46
N ASN A 25 27.08 -12.26 9.75
CA ASN A 25 28.26 -12.99 10.24
C ASN A 25 27.96 -14.47 10.58
N LEU A 26 26.72 -14.91 10.47
CA LEU A 26 26.26 -16.28 10.80
C LEU A 26 25.54 -16.93 9.61
N PRO A 27 26.19 -17.13 8.45
CA PRO A 27 25.54 -17.52 7.20
C PRO A 27 24.86 -18.90 7.26
N ASP A 28 25.33 -19.78 8.13
CA ASP A 28 24.78 -21.14 8.30
C ASP A 28 23.69 -21.23 9.39
N THR A 29 23.25 -20.06 9.93
CA THR A 29 22.30 -20.01 11.03
C THR A 29 20.96 -19.47 10.57
N THR A 30 19.88 -20.21 10.81
CA THR A 30 18.52 -19.69 10.62
C THR A 30 18.09 -18.93 11.87
N MET A 31 17.78 -17.66 11.70
CA MET A 31 17.26 -16.80 12.77
C MET A 31 15.75 -16.61 12.61
N ILE A 32 14.99 -16.88 13.66
CA ILE A 32 13.54 -16.61 13.70
C ILE A 32 13.32 -15.36 14.54
N TYR A 33 12.69 -14.34 13.92
CA TYR A 33 12.42 -13.05 14.55
C TYR A 33 10.92 -12.74 14.47
N VAL A 34 10.27 -12.55 15.61
CA VAL A 34 8.85 -12.20 15.70
C VAL A 34 8.72 -10.72 16.06
N THR A 35 8.01 -9.97 15.24
CA THR A 35 7.77 -8.54 15.45
C THR A 35 6.43 -8.12 14.85
N HIS A 36 5.83 -7.07 15.40
CA HIS A 36 4.73 -6.33 14.77
C HIS A 36 5.23 -5.04 14.07
N ASP A 37 6.51 -4.70 14.20
CA ASP A 37 7.11 -3.54 13.54
C ASP A 37 7.50 -3.89 12.09
N GLN A 38 6.85 -3.20 11.13
CA GLN A 38 7.08 -3.44 9.71
C GLN A 38 8.51 -3.06 9.29
N VAL A 39 9.11 -2.04 9.91
CA VAL A 39 10.47 -1.60 9.57
C VAL A 39 11.48 -2.67 9.98
N GLU A 40 11.27 -3.30 11.15
CA GLU A 40 12.09 -4.44 11.58
C GLU A 40 11.95 -5.60 10.59
N ALA A 41 10.73 -6.03 10.31
CA ALA A 41 10.47 -7.12 9.39
C ALA A 41 11.05 -6.88 7.98
N MET A 42 10.84 -5.67 7.43
CA MET A 42 11.30 -5.31 6.09
C MET A 42 12.82 -5.15 5.98
N THR A 43 13.51 -4.87 7.10
CA THR A 43 14.95 -4.59 7.13
C THR A 43 15.77 -5.84 7.47
N LEU A 44 15.28 -6.68 8.40
CA LEU A 44 16.06 -7.78 8.95
C LEU A 44 15.81 -9.11 8.24
N ALA A 45 14.66 -9.29 7.59
CA ALA A 45 14.27 -10.61 7.12
C ALA A 45 14.63 -10.85 5.65
N ASP A 46 15.19 -12.03 5.35
CA ASP A 46 15.24 -12.58 3.99
C ASP A 46 13.84 -13.02 3.54
N ARG A 47 13.06 -13.55 4.48
CA ARG A 47 11.68 -14.00 4.25
C ARG A 47 10.78 -13.59 5.41
N ILE A 48 9.64 -13.00 5.07
CA ILE A 48 8.59 -12.63 6.03
C ILE A 48 7.44 -13.61 5.91
N VAL A 49 6.92 -14.05 7.06
CA VAL A 49 5.66 -14.78 7.19
C VAL A 49 4.64 -13.84 7.79
N VAL A 50 3.63 -13.44 7.02
CA VAL A 50 2.54 -12.60 7.52
C VAL A 50 1.46 -13.50 8.12
N LEU A 51 1.18 -13.30 9.40
CA LEU A 51 0.19 -14.05 10.16
C LEU A 51 -1.03 -13.19 10.47
N ASN A 52 -2.21 -13.78 10.35
CA ASN A 52 -3.49 -13.17 10.72
C ASN A 52 -4.39 -14.22 11.39
N LYS A 53 -4.77 -13.99 12.64
CA LYS A 53 -5.67 -14.88 13.41
C LYS A 53 -5.26 -16.36 13.37
N GLY A 54 -3.94 -16.63 13.40
CA GLY A 54 -3.39 -17.99 13.38
C GLY A 54 -3.21 -18.60 11.98
N PHE A 55 -3.58 -17.89 10.91
CA PHE A 55 -3.38 -18.34 9.53
C PHE A 55 -2.24 -17.59 8.86
N ILE A 56 -1.54 -18.28 7.96
CA ILE A 56 -0.51 -17.66 7.11
C ILE A 56 -1.20 -17.02 5.91
N GLU A 57 -1.11 -15.69 5.82
CA GLU A 57 -1.67 -14.91 4.71
C GLU A 57 -0.74 -14.90 3.49
N GLN A 58 0.55 -14.73 3.73
CA GLN A 58 1.57 -14.73 2.68
C GLN A 58 2.96 -15.00 3.26
N VAL A 59 3.80 -15.67 2.46
CA VAL A 59 5.24 -15.83 2.73
C VAL A 59 6.02 -15.33 1.53
N GLY A 60 7.05 -14.53 1.76
CA GLY A 60 7.89 -14.01 0.68
C GLY A 60 9.00 -13.09 1.17
N THR A 61 9.80 -12.59 0.23
CA THR A 61 10.78 -11.54 0.53
C THR A 61 10.06 -10.23 0.88
N PRO A 62 10.66 -9.32 1.65
CA PRO A 62 10.10 -8.00 1.94
C PRO A 62 9.56 -7.29 0.70
N THR A 63 10.36 -7.21 -0.36
CA THR A 63 9.98 -6.58 -1.63
C THR A 63 8.81 -7.28 -2.32
N THR A 64 8.73 -8.61 -2.22
CA THR A 64 7.59 -9.37 -2.79
C THR A 64 6.29 -9.04 -2.07
N LEU A 65 6.30 -8.98 -0.74
CA LEU A 65 5.10 -8.65 0.04
C LEU A 65 4.62 -7.23 -0.25
N TYR A 66 5.55 -6.30 -0.43
CA TYR A 66 5.26 -4.90 -0.73
C TYR A 66 4.68 -4.72 -2.15
N HIS A 67 5.35 -5.27 -3.17
CA HIS A 67 4.96 -5.06 -4.57
C HIS A 67 3.88 -6.02 -5.07
N LYS A 68 3.78 -7.21 -4.48
CA LYS A 68 2.88 -8.29 -4.92
C LYS A 68 2.10 -8.87 -3.73
N PRO A 69 1.32 -8.05 -3.00
CA PRO A 69 0.47 -8.57 -1.93
C PRO A 69 -0.58 -9.51 -2.51
N LEU A 70 -0.82 -10.66 -1.89
CA LEU A 70 -1.78 -11.65 -2.38
C LEU A 70 -3.22 -11.31 -2.02
N ASN A 71 -3.43 -10.46 -1.02
CA ASN A 71 -4.75 -10.06 -0.57
C ASN A 71 -4.76 -8.67 0.10
N LEU A 72 -5.96 -8.17 0.39
CA LEU A 72 -6.18 -6.88 1.05
C LEU A 72 -5.53 -6.78 2.43
N PHE A 73 -5.46 -7.90 3.18
CA PHE A 73 -4.84 -7.88 4.50
C PHE A 73 -3.35 -7.56 4.39
N VAL A 74 -2.61 -8.30 3.56
CA VAL A 74 -1.19 -8.07 3.34
C VAL A 74 -0.93 -6.68 2.75
N ALA A 75 -1.76 -6.26 1.78
CA ALA A 75 -1.64 -4.94 1.15
C ALA A 75 -1.76 -3.78 2.14
N LYS A 76 -2.68 -3.89 3.12
CA LYS A 76 -2.88 -2.90 4.18
C LYS A 76 -1.85 -3.01 5.30
N PHE A 77 -1.39 -4.24 5.57
CA PHE A 77 -0.45 -4.50 6.66
C PHE A 77 0.97 -4.07 6.30
N ILE A 78 1.40 -4.24 5.05
CA ILE A 78 2.75 -3.91 4.59
C ILE A 78 2.78 -2.53 3.92
N GLY A 79 3.56 -1.61 4.50
CA GLY A 79 3.76 -0.23 4.04
C GLY A 79 3.24 0.81 5.03
N THR A 80 3.98 1.92 5.18
CA THR A 80 3.64 3.04 6.07
C THR A 80 3.78 4.36 5.32
N PRO A 81 2.67 5.11 5.15
CA PRO A 81 1.28 4.77 5.52
C PRO A 81 0.72 3.56 4.77
N ALA A 82 -0.39 3.00 5.28
CA ALA A 82 -1.05 1.84 4.68
C ALA A 82 -1.60 2.15 3.26
N MET A 83 -1.75 1.11 2.44
CA MET A 83 -2.35 1.22 1.11
C MET A 83 -3.77 1.80 1.18
N ASN A 84 -4.07 2.80 0.35
CA ASN A 84 -5.44 3.28 0.15
C ASN A 84 -6.25 2.21 -0.59
N ILE A 85 -7.45 1.95 -0.12
CA ILE A 85 -8.37 1.00 -0.74
C ILE A 85 -9.63 1.75 -1.18
N LEU A 86 -9.84 1.83 -2.48
CA LEU A 86 -10.91 2.57 -3.11
C LEU A 86 -11.98 1.60 -3.63
N PRO A 87 -13.25 1.75 -3.23
CA PRO A 87 -14.32 0.93 -3.77
C PRO A 87 -14.55 1.25 -5.24
N CYS A 88 -14.69 0.22 -6.06
CA CYS A 88 -14.99 0.33 -7.48
C CYS A 88 -15.82 -0.88 -7.94
N ARG A 89 -16.31 -0.85 -9.19
CA ARG A 89 -17.06 -1.95 -9.80
C ARG A 89 -16.40 -2.40 -11.10
N LEU A 90 -16.37 -3.70 -11.34
CA LEU A 90 -15.92 -4.23 -12.61
C LEU A 90 -16.98 -3.92 -13.69
N LYS A 91 -16.59 -3.17 -14.74
CA LYS A 91 -17.48 -2.76 -15.83
C LYS A 91 -17.31 -3.64 -17.06
N VAL A 92 -16.08 -3.78 -17.52
CA VAL A 92 -15.74 -4.61 -18.68
C VAL A 92 -14.59 -5.54 -18.29
N PRO A 93 -14.81 -6.85 -18.31
CA PRO A 93 -13.76 -7.81 -18.03
C PRO A 93 -12.84 -7.96 -19.24
N GLY A 94 -11.60 -8.39 -19.00
CA GLY A 94 -10.65 -8.64 -20.08
C GLY A 94 -9.45 -9.45 -19.61
N VAL A 95 -8.78 -10.06 -20.58
CA VAL A 95 -7.60 -10.91 -20.34
C VAL A 95 -6.34 -10.08 -20.14
N ASN A 96 -6.21 -8.96 -20.85
CA ASN A 96 -5.02 -8.08 -20.78
C ASN A 96 -5.30 -6.77 -20.05
N SER A 97 -6.48 -6.21 -20.28
CA SER A 97 -6.96 -5.01 -19.59
C SER A 97 -8.44 -5.15 -19.27
N SER A 98 -8.86 -4.50 -18.22
CA SER A 98 -10.24 -4.47 -17.75
C SER A 98 -10.65 -3.03 -17.51
N SER A 99 -11.94 -2.74 -17.61
CA SER A 99 -12.47 -1.43 -17.25
C SER A 99 -13.19 -1.53 -15.92
N ILE A 100 -12.85 -0.65 -15.01
CA ILE A 100 -13.50 -0.49 -13.70
C ILE A 100 -14.23 0.85 -13.64
N GLU A 101 -15.29 0.92 -12.86
CA GLU A 101 -16.04 2.13 -12.60
C GLU A 101 -15.82 2.60 -11.16
N MET A 102 -15.42 3.85 -11.01
CA MET A 102 -15.23 4.51 -9.72
C MET A 102 -16.00 5.84 -9.73
N GLY A 103 -17.12 5.88 -9.02
CA GLY A 103 -18.07 6.98 -9.12
C GLY A 103 -18.62 7.11 -10.55
N SER A 104 -18.43 8.27 -11.17
CA SER A 104 -18.84 8.53 -12.56
C SER A 104 -17.74 8.26 -13.61
N LYS A 105 -16.55 7.83 -13.17
CA LYS A 105 -15.40 7.61 -14.05
C LYS A 105 -15.22 6.15 -14.40
N SER A 106 -14.89 5.89 -15.66
CA SER A 106 -14.44 4.58 -16.15
C SER A 106 -12.92 4.63 -16.34
N ILE A 107 -12.22 3.66 -15.76
CA ILE A 107 -10.76 3.59 -15.70
C ILE A 107 -10.33 2.27 -16.30
N GLU A 108 -9.36 2.33 -17.20
CA GLU A 108 -8.72 1.13 -17.74
C GLU A 108 -7.58 0.69 -16.81
N VAL A 109 -7.56 -0.59 -16.46
CA VAL A 109 -6.56 -1.18 -15.56
C VAL A 109 -5.98 -2.45 -16.20
N GLN A 110 -4.68 -2.69 -16.02
CA GLN A 110 -3.96 -3.80 -16.63
C GLN A 110 -4.05 -5.07 -15.76
N PHE A 111 -5.28 -5.57 -15.58
CA PHE A 111 -5.54 -6.77 -14.80
C PHE A 111 -6.43 -7.73 -15.58
N GLU A 112 -6.17 -9.02 -15.40
CA GLU A 112 -7.03 -10.09 -15.90
C GLU A 112 -8.23 -10.25 -14.97
N THR A 113 -9.44 -10.09 -15.52
CA THR A 113 -10.70 -10.29 -14.80
C THR A 113 -11.64 -11.18 -15.59
N VAL A 114 -12.62 -11.78 -14.94
CA VAL A 114 -13.53 -12.76 -15.54
C VAL A 114 -14.96 -12.21 -15.67
N ALA A 115 -15.68 -12.71 -16.68
CA ALA A 115 -16.99 -12.17 -17.07
C ALA A 115 -18.09 -12.35 -15.99
N ASP A 116 -17.98 -13.38 -15.16
CA ASP A 116 -18.94 -13.66 -14.08
C ASP A 116 -18.87 -12.62 -12.93
N GLN A 117 -17.85 -11.78 -12.93
CA GLN A 117 -17.65 -10.73 -11.93
C GLN A 117 -18.08 -9.34 -12.42
N VAL A 118 -18.68 -9.21 -13.58
CA VAL A 118 -19.23 -7.92 -14.08
C VAL A 118 -20.26 -7.37 -13.09
N GLY A 119 -20.12 -6.09 -12.73
CA GLY A 119 -20.96 -5.43 -11.74
C GLY A 119 -20.58 -5.73 -10.28
N ALA A 120 -19.64 -6.66 -10.03
CA ALA A 120 -19.18 -6.94 -8.67
C ALA A 120 -18.47 -5.73 -8.05
N GLU A 121 -18.69 -5.57 -6.75
CA GLU A 121 -17.93 -4.62 -5.95
C GLU A 121 -16.51 -5.20 -5.72
N ILE A 122 -15.53 -4.48 -6.21
CA ILE A 122 -14.12 -4.80 -6.14
C ILE A 122 -13.35 -3.62 -5.53
N SER A 123 -12.07 -3.79 -5.26
CA SER A 123 -11.27 -2.74 -4.63
C SER A 123 -10.04 -2.39 -5.45
N LEU A 124 -9.83 -1.09 -5.67
CA LEU A 124 -8.60 -0.54 -6.24
C LEU A 124 -7.65 -0.15 -5.10
N GLY A 125 -6.45 -0.71 -5.06
CA GLY A 125 -5.40 -0.39 -4.10
C GLY A 125 -4.38 0.59 -4.67
N LEU A 126 -4.10 1.67 -3.95
CA LEU A 126 -3.10 2.68 -4.28
C LEU A 126 -2.18 2.93 -3.09
N ARG A 127 -0.89 2.75 -3.26
CA ARG A 127 0.06 3.12 -2.22
C ARG A 127 0.22 4.64 -2.13
N PRO A 128 0.30 5.21 -0.92
CA PRO A 128 0.42 6.66 -0.72
C PRO A 128 1.54 7.32 -1.51
N GLU A 129 2.69 6.66 -1.61
CA GLU A 129 3.90 7.13 -2.31
C GLU A 129 3.82 7.03 -3.85
N HIS A 130 2.85 6.31 -4.37
CA HIS A 130 2.60 6.23 -5.82
C HIS A 130 1.52 7.21 -6.30
N ILE A 131 0.93 7.97 -5.39
CA ILE A 131 -0.06 8.99 -5.72
C ILE A 131 0.65 10.27 -6.07
N VAL A 132 0.22 10.88 -7.16
CA VAL A 132 0.71 12.17 -7.64
C VAL A 132 -0.43 13.18 -7.69
N ILE A 133 -0.10 14.45 -7.47
CA ILE A 133 -1.04 15.56 -7.66
C ILE A 133 -1.08 15.91 -9.14
N CYS A 134 -2.28 16.15 -9.65
CA CYS A 134 -2.50 16.52 -11.04
C CYS A 134 -3.67 17.49 -11.17
N ASP A 135 -3.87 18.00 -12.38
CA ASP A 135 -5.04 18.80 -12.71
C ASP A 135 -6.33 17.99 -12.58
N ARG A 136 -7.43 18.67 -12.29
CA ARG A 136 -8.75 18.02 -12.11
C ARG A 136 -9.18 17.16 -13.31
N LYS A 137 -8.81 17.55 -14.52
CA LYS A 137 -9.16 16.84 -15.77
C LYS A 137 -8.48 15.47 -15.86
N ASP A 138 -7.24 15.36 -15.33
CA ASP A 138 -6.40 14.17 -15.39
C ASP A 138 -6.52 13.32 -14.10
N ALA A 139 -7.26 13.83 -13.10
CA ALA A 139 -7.37 13.18 -11.81
C ALA A 139 -8.18 11.88 -11.87
N LEU A 140 -7.67 10.83 -11.26
CA LEU A 140 -8.39 9.62 -10.94
C LEU A 140 -9.50 9.93 -9.92
N ILE A 141 -9.13 10.65 -8.87
CA ILE A 141 -10.02 11.10 -7.80
C ILE A 141 -9.71 12.55 -7.45
N TYR A 142 -10.72 13.29 -6.97
CA TYR A 142 -10.58 14.69 -6.61
C TYR A 142 -11.15 14.91 -5.21
N GLY A 143 -10.46 15.69 -4.40
CA GLY A 143 -10.88 15.90 -3.02
C GLY A 143 -10.31 17.16 -2.40
N LYS A 144 -10.68 17.40 -1.15
CA LYS A 144 -10.26 18.54 -0.34
C LYS A 144 -9.28 18.08 0.73
N VAL A 145 -8.14 18.74 0.82
CA VAL A 145 -7.11 18.46 1.83
C VAL A 145 -7.63 18.80 3.23
N GLU A 146 -7.65 17.84 4.12
CA GLU A 146 -8.06 17.99 5.52
C GLU A 146 -6.88 18.19 6.46
N ILE A 147 -5.81 17.41 6.27
CA ILE A 147 -4.61 17.43 7.09
C ILE A 147 -3.37 17.45 6.19
N VAL A 148 -2.35 18.17 6.61
CA VAL A 148 -1.02 18.21 6.00
C VAL A 148 0.01 17.97 7.09
N GLU A 149 0.89 16.98 6.88
CA GLU A 149 2.04 16.70 7.72
C GLU A 149 3.31 16.96 6.91
N ALA A 150 3.93 18.13 7.12
CA ALA A 150 5.21 18.48 6.49
C ALA A 150 6.37 17.94 7.35
N LEU A 151 7.05 16.92 6.86
CA LEU A 151 8.12 16.20 7.57
C LEU A 151 9.52 16.54 7.00
N GLY A 152 9.59 17.54 6.10
CA GLY A 152 10.82 18.00 5.48
C GLY A 152 11.23 17.14 4.27
N GLU A 153 11.54 15.87 4.48
CA GLU A 153 11.87 14.93 3.39
C GLU A 153 10.67 14.62 2.50
N PHE A 154 9.48 14.56 3.10
CA PHE A 154 8.21 14.33 2.40
C PHE A 154 7.05 15.03 3.11
N THR A 155 5.99 15.27 2.36
CA THR A 155 4.71 15.79 2.84
C THR A 155 3.65 14.71 2.74
N ILE A 156 2.94 14.41 3.83
CA ILE A 156 1.76 13.54 3.81
C ILE A 156 0.52 14.43 3.81
N ILE A 157 -0.39 14.17 2.88
CA ILE A 157 -1.70 14.83 2.84
C ILE A 157 -2.81 13.80 3.01
N TYR A 158 -3.82 14.20 3.79
CA TYR A 158 -5.07 13.46 3.96
C TYR A 158 -6.17 14.21 3.23
N VAL A 159 -6.79 13.55 2.26
CA VAL A 159 -7.71 14.19 1.32
C VAL A 159 -9.09 13.57 1.46
N ASP A 160 -10.08 14.37 1.83
CA ASP A 160 -11.50 13.99 1.79
C ASP A 160 -11.96 13.94 0.32
N CYS A 161 -12.24 12.73 -0.12
CA CYS A 161 -12.74 12.42 -1.46
C CYS A 161 -14.20 11.94 -1.44
N GLY A 162 -14.92 12.13 -0.33
CA GLY A 162 -16.26 11.57 -0.11
C GLY A 162 -16.27 10.07 0.17
N LEU A 163 -15.13 9.51 0.59
CA LEU A 163 -14.99 8.12 1.02
C LEU A 163 -15.14 8.00 2.54
N GLN A 164 -15.31 6.78 3.05
CA GLN A 164 -15.42 6.54 4.51
C GLN A 164 -14.16 6.96 5.28
N VAL A 165 -13.00 6.89 4.63
CA VAL A 165 -11.72 7.32 5.18
C VAL A 165 -11.03 8.25 4.19
N PRO A 166 -10.26 9.24 4.65
CA PRO A 166 -9.53 10.11 3.75
C PRO A 166 -8.49 9.32 2.95
N LEU A 167 -8.25 9.75 1.71
CA LEU A 167 -7.19 9.22 0.89
C LEU A 167 -5.86 9.84 1.32
N ILE A 168 -4.83 9.01 1.49
CA ILE A 168 -3.51 9.43 1.94
C ILE A 168 -2.57 9.48 0.74
N ALA A 169 -1.89 10.61 0.54
CA ALA A 169 -0.79 10.71 -0.43
C ALA A 169 0.49 11.11 0.30
N LYS A 170 1.59 10.43 -0.02
CA LYS A 170 2.94 10.71 0.50
C LYS A 170 3.78 11.27 -0.65
N LEU A 171 4.04 12.56 -0.60
CA LEU A 171 4.64 13.35 -1.67
C LEU A 171 6.06 13.73 -1.29
N LEU A 172 6.99 13.67 -2.24
CA LEU A 172 8.40 13.99 -1.98
C LEU A 172 8.58 15.50 -1.75
N GLY A 173 9.37 15.84 -0.74
CA GLY A 173 9.75 17.20 -0.40
C GLY A 173 8.70 17.99 0.38
N ASP A 174 9.01 19.25 0.60
CA ASP A 174 8.12 20.22 1.24
C ASP A 174 7.29 20.94 0.16
N LEU A 175 5.99 20.75 0.20
CA LEU A 175 5.08 21.25 -0.81
C LEU A 175 4.20 22.35 -0.24
N ASN A 176 3.96 23.40 -1.05
CA ASN A 176 3.06 24.49 -0.70
C ASN A 176 1.59 24.08 -0.82
N ILE A 177 1.19 23.12 0.02
CA ILE A 177 -0.19 22.61 0.10
C ILE A 177 -0.71 22.92 1.49
N SER A 178 -1.93 23.43 1.54
CA SER A 178 -2.59 23.81 2.79
C SER A 178 -3.92 23.11 2.96
N LYS A 179 -4.33 22.93 4.22
CA LYS A 179 -5.70 22.50 4.55
C LYS A 179 -6.73 23.37 3.80
N GLY A 180 -7.69 22.70 3.20
CA GLY A 180 -8.76 23.33 2.42
C GLY A 180 -8.46 23.44 0.94
N ASN A 181 -7.20 23.23 0.48
CA ASN A 181 -6.91 23.14 -0.94
C ASN A 181 -7.66 21.96 -1.57
N CYS A 182 -8.12 22.16 -2.79
CA CYS A 182 -8.71 21.10 -3.59
C CYS A 182 -7.65 20.55 -4.53
N VAL A 183 -7.45 19.24 -4.55
CA VAL A 183 -6.41 18.57 -5.32
C VAL A 183 -6.97 17.43 -6.16
N GLY A 184 -6.46 17.29 -7.38
CA GLY A 184 -6.61 16.11 -8.18
C GLY A 184 -5.51 15.11 -7.85
N LEU A 185 -5.86 13.84 -7.71
CA LEU A 185 -4.94 12.76 -7.37
C LEU A 185 -5.00 11.70 -8.46
N ASN A 186 -3.85 11.22 -8.87
CA ASN A 186 -3.70 10.16 -9.87
C ASN A 186 -2.59 9.20 -9.45
N ALA A 187 -2.53 8.04 -10.09
CA ALA A 187 -1.44 7.07 -9.96
C ALA A 187 -1.22 6.39 -11.31
N GLU A 188 0.01 6.04 -11.60
CA GLU A 188 0.33 5.31 -12.82
C GLU A 188 -0.26 3.90 -12.79
N PRO A 189 -0.78 3.38 -13.92
CA PRO A 189 -1.43 2.07 -13.99
C PRO A 189 -0.58 0.92 -13.45
N GLN A 190 0.75 0.96 -13.63
CA GLN A 190 1.67 -0.06 -13.11
C GLN A 190 1.76 -0.08 -11.58
N ASN A 191 1.35 0.97 -10.89
CA ASN A 191 1.39 1.09 -9.44
C ASN A 191 0.04 0.78 -8.78
N MET A 192 -0.97 0.44 -9.58
CA MET A 192 -2.30 0.07 -9.09
C MET A 192 -2.34 -1.40 -8.67
N HIS A 193 -3.17 -1.72 -7.71
CA HIS A 193 -3.52 -3.09 -7.33
C HIS A 193 -5.03 -3.26 -7.45
N LEU A 194 -5.49 -4.44 -7.85
CA LEU A 194 -6.91 -4.72 -7.94
C LEU A 194 -7.24 -5.97 -7.14
N PHE A 195 -8.29 -5.89 -6.32
CA PHE A 195 -8.71 -6.98 -5.44
C PHE A 195 -10.17 -7.35 -5.71
N ASP A 196 -10.43 -8.65 -5.72
CA ASP A 196 -11.75 -9.22 -5.90
C ASP A 196 -12.68 -8.97 -4.67
N PRO A 197 -13.97 -9.33 -4.75
CA PRO A 197 -14.91 -9.17 -3.62
C PRO A 197 -14.51 -9.93 -2.35
N LYS A 198 -13.64 -10.94 -2.45
CA LYS A 198 -13.09 -11.70 -1.32
C LYS A 198 -11.79 -11.11 -0.80
N GLY A 199 -11.31 -10.00 -1.40
CA GLY A 199 -10.06 -9.35 -1.05
C GLY A 199 -8.81 -10.01 -1.61
N LYS A 200 -8.92 -10.94 -2.56
CA LYS A 200 -7.79 -11.59 -3.23
C LYS A 200 -7.34 -10.74 -4.42
N VAL A 201 -6.02 -10.63 -4.62
CA VAL A 201 -5.47 -9.83 -5.73
C VAL A 201 -5.79 -10.47 -7.09
N TYR A 202 -6.16 -9.64 -8.07
CA TYR A 202 -6.21 -10.03 -9.48
C TYR A 202 -4.79 -10.11 -10.06
N LYS A 203 -4.61 -11.02 -11.03
CA LYS A 203 -3.34 -11.10 -11.75
C LYS A 203 -3.13 -9.86 -12.62
N ARG A 204 -1.98 -9.27 -12.49
CA ARG A 204 -1.48 -8.28 -13.46
C ARG A 204 -0.81 -9.01 -14.61
N LYS A 205 -0.95 -8.48 -15.79
CA LYS A 205 -0.25 -8.91 -17.02
C LYS A 205 0.94 -8.01 -17.32
#